data_5572213349d049ec8789ee41419c4bd9
#
_entry.id   5572213349d049ec8789ee41419c4bd9
#
_cell.length_a   1.000
_cell.length_b   1.000
_cell.length_c   1.000
_cell.angle_alpha   90.00
_cell.angle_beta   90.00
_cell.angle_gamma   90.00
#
_symmetry.space_group_name_H-M   'P 1'
#
loop_
_entity.id
_entity.type
_entity.pdbx_description
1 polymer ?
#
loop_
_entity_poly.entity_id
_entity_poly.type
_entity_poly.pdbx_seq_one_letter_code
_entity_poly.pdbx_strand_id
1 'polypeptide(L)'
;MKGWILLLMLARLVDFSMTQPTNSLTWLSYLRNRAYSHAYGRSHNNNHASLRAEDEDEPPVLDCPLECDCPPSYPSAMYCDNRQLQHVPFVPSHIKYVYLQNNQITTITNGVFDNAPNLAWISLHTNKLNSDKIGDKVFAKLPNLQRLFLHNNNLSRVPQGLPRSLRDLHMNHNNIAKIPVESFRGMSNLTALHLQVNAIEDLGNALQGLQSLTLLDLRGNRLKKIPESLPPMLSQLYLKYNRISSVPADFLSQRPELRFVRLSHNQLTNGGIPTNAFNVSTLVELDLSFNKLERIPTISTSLENLYLQANKIKEFSVSSFCRVVDTNNYSNLRVLRLDANEIRAQDIPTEAVLCLRLATNIDL
;
A
#
# COMPACT_ATOMS: atom_id res chain seq x y z
N MET A 1 -34.76 -0.90 -18.97
CA MET A 1 -33.30 -0.84 -19.05
C MET A 1 -32.67 0.34 -18.28
N LYS A 2 -33.28 0.84 -17.20
CA LYS A 2 -32.74 1.93 -16.35
C LYS A 2 -32.47 1.52 -14.89
N GLY A 3 -32.65 0.25 -14.54
CA GLY A 3 -32.49 -0.24 -13.16
C GLY A 3 -31.14 -0.87 -12.82
N TRP A 4 -30.32 -1.19 -13.81
CA TRP A 4 -29.05 -1.93 -13.58
C TRP A 4 -27.83 -1.04 -13.40
N ILE A 5 -27.91 0.23 -13.76
CA ILE A 5 -26.80 1.18 -13.61
C ILE A 5 -26.70 1.73 -12.17
N LEU A 6 -27.79 1.76 -11.43
CA LEU A 6 -27.81 2.24 -10.03
C LEU A 6 -27.21 1.23 -9.04
N LEU A 7 -27.31 -0.09 -9.34
CA LEU A 7 -26.75 -1.13 -8.46
C LEU A 7 -25.20 -1.21 -8.55
N LEU A 8 -24.60 -0.84 -9.66
CA LEU A 8 -23.14 -0.81 -9.84
C LEU A 8 -22.47 0.40 -9.19
N MET A 9 -23.21 1.48 -8.94
CA MET A 9 -22.67 2.65 -8.23
C MET A 9 -22.76 2.51 -6.70
N LEU A 10 -23.72 1.77 -6.17
CA LEU A 10 -23.84 1.50 -4.73
C LEU A 10 -22.83 0.47 -4.21
N ALA A 11 -22.35 -0.44 -5.05
CA ALA A 11 -21.31 -1.40 -4.69
C ALA A 11 -19.90 -0.76 -4.51
N ARG A 12 -19.72 0.51 -4.90
CA ARG A 12 -18.45 1.25 -4.72
C ARG A 12 -18.36 2.04 -3.42
N LEU A 13 -19.42 2.12 -2.62
CA LEU A 13 -19.47 2.98 -1.42
C LEU A 13 -19.41 2.22 -0.09
N VAL A 14 -19.42 0.88 -0.07
CA VAL A 14 -19.52 0.10 1.18
C VAL A 14 -18.18 -0.47 1.68
N ASP A 15 -17.11 -0.45 0.88
CA ASP A 15 -15.81 -1.07 1.25
C ASP A 15 -14.77 -0.07 1.85
N PHE A 16 -15.22 1.09 2.37
CA PHE A 16 -14.31 2.12 2.89
C PHE A 16 -14.08 2.05 4.41
N SER A 17 -14.60 1.04 5.08
CA SER A 17 -14.45 0.92 6.53
C SER A 17 -14.01 -0.49 6.93
N MET A 18 -12.72 -0.82 6.79
CA MET A 18 -12.09 -1.83 7.67
C MET A 18 -10.54 -1.71 7.60
N THR A 19 -10.01 -1.10 8.64
CA THR A 19 -8.73 -1.35 9.29
C THR A 19 -7.46 -1.35 8.46
N GLN A 20 -6.85 -0.18 8.39
CA GLN A 20 -5.39 -0.08 8.36
C GLN A 20 -4.86 0.07 9.79
N PRO A 21 -3.86 -0.68 10.22
CA PRO A 21 -3.00 -0.26 11.30
C PRO A 21 -2.02 0.79 10.73
N THR A 22 -2.52 1.97 10.47
CA THR A 22 -1.68 3.13 10.24
C THR A 22 -1.13 3.56 11.59
N ASN A 23 0.14 3.92 11.64
CA ASN A 23 0.70 4.69 12.73
C ASN A 23 -0.18 5.93 12.97
N SER A 24 -1.23 5.77 13.75
CA SER A 24 -2.26 6.78 14.04
C SER A 24 -1.69 8.03 14.71
N LEU A 25 -0.49 7.93 15.27
CA LEU A 25 0.19 9.04 15.97
C LEU A 25 0.69 10.15 15.04
N THR A 26 1.13 9.82 13.82
CA THR A 26 1.59 10.83 12.86
C THR A 26 0.43 11.61 12.23
N TRP A 27 -0.71 10.97 12.01
CA TRP A 27 -1.90 11.63 11.46
C TRP A 27 -2.59 12.55 12.47
N LEU A 28 -2.70 12.11 13.72
CA LEU A 28 -3.27 12.92 14.81
C LEU A 28 -2.39 14.12 15.16
N SER A 29 -1.07 14.01 15.08
CA SER A 29 -0.17 15.15 15.24
C SER A 29 -0.33 16.16 14.10
N TYR A 30 -0.50 15.69 12.86
CA TYR A 30 -0.78 16.53 11.69
C TYR A 30 -2.11 17.29 11.85
N LEU A 31 -3.20 16.63 12.25
CA LEU A 31 -4.50 17.27 12.46
C LEU A 31 -4.50 18.24 13.64
N ARG A 32 -3.78 17.92 14.71
CA ARG A 32 -3.63 18.81 15.87
C ARG A 32 -2.89 20.09 15.48
N ASN A 33 -1.81 19.97 14.70
CA ASN A 33 -1.02 21.12 14.25
C ASN A 33 -1.79 22.01 13.27
N ARG A 34 -2.64 21.44 12.42
CA ARG A 34 -3.52 22.20 11.50
C ARG A 34 -4.59 22.99 12.26
N ALA A 35 -5.13 22.45 13.35
CA ALA A 35 -6.09 23.16 14.21
C ALA A 35 -5.43 24.36 14.93
N TYR A 36 -4.16 24.25 15.31
CA TYR A 36 -3.41 25.34 15.93
C TYR A 36 -3.09 26.47 14.95
N SER A 37 -2.73 26.17 13.69
CA SER A 37 -2.42 27.21 12.69
C SER A 37 -3.64 28.05 12.29
N HIS A 38 -4.85 27.45 12.31
CA HIS A 38 -6.10 28.21 12.07
C HIS A 38 -6.56 29.05 13.27
N ALA A 39 -6.17 28.68 14.48
CA ALA A 39 -6.55 29.43 15.69
C ALA A 39 -5.71 30.70 15.93
N TYR A 40 -4.49 30.76 15.40
CA TYR A 40 -3.59 31.90 15.60
C TYR A 40 -3.49 32.86 14.40
N GLY A 41 -4.15 32.59 13.28
CA GLY A 41 -4.08 33.39 12.05
C GLY A 41 -5.03 34.59 11.97
N ARG A 42 -5.75 34.94 13.03
CA ARG A 42 -6.67 36.13 13.03
C ARG A 42 -6.49 36.99 14.29
N SER A 43 -5.45 37.78 14.30
CA SER A 43 -5.48 39.07 15.04
C SER A 43 -4.21 39.86 14.72
N HIS A 44 -4.29 40.73 13.75
CA HIS A 44 -3.52 41.96 13.78
C HIS A 44 -4.26 43.05 13.00
N ASN A 45 -4.87 43.93 13.76
CA ASN A 45 -5.23 45.27 13.28
C ASN A 45 -4.54 46.29 14.16
N ASN A 46 -3.71 47.11 13.49
CA ASN A 46 -3.38 48.52 13.71
C ASN A 46 -2.73 49.06 14.97
N ASN A 47 -1.66 49.81 14.67
CA ASN A 47 -1.18 51.07 15.27
C ASN A 47 -0.22 50.99 16.48
N HIS A 48 1.06 51.24 16.26
CA HIS A 48 1.71 52.49 16.63
C HIS A 48 3.19 52.51 16.22
N ALA A 49 3.58 53.61 15.62
CA ALA A 49 4.98 53.97 15.38
C ALA A 49 5.70 54.24 16.71
N SER A 50 6.94 53.76 16.88
CA SER A 50 8.04 54.56 17.43
C SER A 50 9.21 53.69 17.90
N LEU A 51 10.39 54.13 17.50
CA LEU A 51 11.74 53.99 18.10
C LEU A 51 12.57 52.74 17.81
N ARG A 52 13.69 53.04 17.12
CA ARG A 52 14.86 52.24 16.87
C ARG A 52 15.43 51.59 18.13
N ALA A 53 15.66 50.32 18.09
CA ALA A 53 16.79 49.63 18.70
C ALA A 53 17.35 48.66 17.65
N GLU A 54 18.63 48.81 17.37
CA GLU A 54 19.41 47.87 16.54
C GLU A 54 19.57 46.58 17.38
N ASP A 55 18.73 45.59 17.16
CA ASP A 55 18.95 44.23 17.63
C ASP A 55 19.42 43.37 16.46
N GLU A 56 20.72 43.15 16.41
CA GLU A 56 21.44 42.19 15.57
C GLU A 56 21.15 40.76 16.08
N ASP A 57 19.94 40.21 15.82
CA ASP A 57 19.62 38.79 15.92
C ASP A 57 18.23 38.51 15.32
N GLU A 58 17.93 39.05 14.12
CA GLU A 58 16.84 38.47 13.35
C GLU A 58 17.25 37.10 12.84
N PRO A 59 16.52 36.01 13.18
CA PRO A 59 16.79 34.70 12.58
C PRO A 59 16.65 34.86 11.07
N PRO A 60 17.53 34.19 10.27
CA PRO A 60 17.54 34.36 8.83
C PRO A 60 16.12 34.16 8.28
N VAL A 61 15.64 35.16 7.53
CA VAL A 61 14.36 35.10 6.82
C VAL A 61 14.44 33.90 5.92
N LEU A 62 13.80 32.80 6.34
CA LEU A 62 13.73 31.55 5.56
C LEU A 62 12.94 31.89 4.30
N ASP A 63 13.55 31.77 3.12
CA ASP A 63 12.95 32.00 1.81
C ASP A 63 11.77 31.06 1.57
N CYS A 64 10.62 31.34 2.15
CA CYS A 64 9.39 30.59 1.92
C CYS A 64 8.65 31.16 0.71
N PRO A 65 8.28 30.35 -0.30
CA PRO A 65 7.44 30.81 -1.40
C PRO A 65 6.11 31.38 -0.89
N LEU A 66 5.62 32.46 -1.49
CA LEU A 66 4.36 33.12 -1.10
C LEU A 66 3.15 32.17 -1.18
N GLU A 67 3.20 31.19 -2.04
CA GLU A 67 2.16 30.18 -2.24
C GLU A 67 2.13 29.11 -1.14
N CYS A 68 3.13 29.08 -0.24
CA CYS A 68 3.31 28.03 0.75
C CYS A 68 3.41 28.58 2.17
N ASP A 69 3.30 27.70 3.15
CA ASP A 69 3.56 27.99 4.56
C ASP A 69 4.83 27.27 5.02
N CYS A 70 5.73 28.00 5.66
CA CYS A 70 6.94 27.45 6.30
C CYS A 70 6.94 27.86 7.78
N PRO A 71 6.22 27.14 8.65
CA PRO A 71 6.01 27.56 10.02
C PRO A 71 7.33 27.55 10.80
N PRO A 72 7.65 28.60 11.59
CA PRO A 72 8.88 28.67 12.37
C PRO A 72 9.05 27.50 13.36
N SER A 73 7.94 26.92 13.84
CA SER A 73 7.96 25.73 14.71
C SER A 73 8.42 24.46 14.00
N TYR A 74 8.40 24.44 12.66
CA TYR A 74 8.85 23.32 11.83
C TYR A 74 9.68 23.82 10.65
N PRO A 75 10.87 24.39 10.89
CA PRO A 75 11.62 25.14 9.88
C PRO A 75 12.11 24.30 8.70
N SER A 76 12.07 22.97 8.79
CA SER A 76 12.43 22.06 7.70
C SER A 76 11.23 21.54 6.89
N ALA A 77 10.01 22.06 7.15
CA ALA A 77 8.79 21.67 6.46
C ALA A 77 8.20 22.81 5.65
N MET A 78 7.73 22.54 4.43
CA MET A 78 7.06 23.46 3.53
C MET A 78 5.70 22.90 3.13
N TYR A 79 4.63 23.62 3.46
CA TYR A 79 3.25 23.24 3.24
C TYR A 79 2.66 24.05 2.09
N CYS A 80 2.44 23.40 0.97
CA CYS A 80 1.86 23.96 -0.25
C CYS A 80 0.59 23.20 -0.68
N ASP A 81 0.01 22.43 0.23
CA ASP A 81 -1.16 21.62 -0.06
C ASP A 81 -2.45 22.42 -0.16
N ASN A 82 -3.40 21.97 -1.00
CA ASN A 82 -4.72 22.60 -1.19
C ASN A 82 -4.67 24.09 -1.68
N ARG A 83 -3.69 24.44 -2.51
CA ARG A 83 -3.43 25.81 -2.98
C ARG A 83 -3.78 26.02 -4.45
N GLN A 84 -4.36 25.02 -5.14
CA GLN A 84 -4.65 25.06 -6.58
C GLN A 84 -3.41 25.30 -7.47
N LEU A 85 -2.23 24.93 -7.00
CA LEU A 85 -0.97 25.11 -7.70
C LEU A 85 -0.96 24.31 -9.01
N GLN A 86 -0.46 24.90 -10.09
CA GLN A 86 -0.30 24.27 -11.39
C GLN A 86 1.13 23.76 -11.62
N HIS A 87 2.10 24.22 -10.84
CA HIS A 87 3.50 23.84 -10.88
C HIS A 87 4.09 23.74 -9.47
N VAL A 88 5.24 23.10 -9.35
CA VAL A 88 5.98 23.01 -8.08
C VAL A 88 6.65 24.37 -7.84
N PRO A 89 6.43 25.02 -6.68
CA PRO A 89 7.12 26.26 -6.34
C PRO A 89 8.61 26.02 -6.07
N PHE A 90 9.37 27.10 -5.92
CA PHE A 90 10.76 27.02 -5.45
C PHE A 90 10.82 26.32 -4.09
N VAL A 91 11.79 25.39 -3.90
CA VAL A 91 11.97 24.69 -2.64
C VAL A 91 13.31 25.11 -2.02
N PRO A 92 13.31 25.78 -0.86
CA PRO A 92 14.52 26.21 -0.18
C PRO A 92 15.42 25.06 0.26
N SER A 93 16.74 25.31 0.36
CA SER A 93 17.76 24.29 0.61
C SER A 93 17.67 23.60 1.98
N HIS A 94 17.10 24.27 2.98
CA HIS A 94 16.92 23.75 4.34
C HIS A 94 15.70 22.81 4.49
N ILE A 95 14.81 22.77 3.48
CA ILE A 95 13.59 21.96 3.52
C ILE A 95 13.93 20.48 3.40
N LYS A 96 13.32 19.67 4.28
CA LYS A 96 13.37 18.21 4.30
C LYS A 96 12.03 17.56 3.95
N TYR A 97 10.93 18.26 4.21
CA TYR A 97 9.57 17.77 4.05
C TYR A 97 8.77 18.74 3.21
N VAL A 98 8.36 18.35 2.01
CA VAL A 98 7.54 19.18 1.13
C VAL A 98 6.17 18.53 0.88
N TYR A 99 5.11 19.30 1.12
CA TYR A 99 3.73 18.89 1.01
C TYR A 99 3.05 19.66 -0.13
N LEU A 100 2.85 18.99 -1.27
CA LEU A 100 2.28 19.53 -2.51
C LEU A 100 0.99 18.82 -2.92
N GLN A 101 0.43 18.00 -2.05
CA GLN A 101 -0.78 17.23 -2.35
C GLN A 101 -2.02 18.12 -2.53
N ASN A 102 -3.05 17.55 -3.19
CA ASN A 102 -4.33 18.21 -3.44
C ASN A 102 -4.18 19.54 -4.21
N ASN A 103 -3.40 19.51 -5.30
CA ASN A 103 -3.21 20.64 -6.20
C ASN A 103 -3.60 20.27 -7.64
N GLN A 104 -3.22 21.08 -8.59
CA GLN A 104 -3.48 20.88 -10.02
C GLN A 104 -2.17 20.71 -10.82
N ILE A 105 -1.10 20.25 -10.18
CA ILE A 105 0.22 20.11 -10.79
C ILE A 105 0.18 19.05 -11.88
N THR A 106 0.57 19.43 -13.09
CA THR A 106 0.61 18.54 -14.26
C THR A 106 2.02 18.14 -14.67
N THR A 107 3.01 18.96 -14.34
CA THR A 107 4.38 18.90 -14.82
C THR A 107 5.38 19.06 -13.71
N ILE A 108 6.47 18.29 -13.76
CA ILE A 108 7.64 18.47 -12.87
C ILE A 108 8.88 18.55 -13.76
N THR A 109 9.48 19.73 -13.85
CA THR A 109 10.65 19.97 -14.69
C THR A 109 11.94 19.53 -14.01
N ASN A 110 12.95 19.16 -14.80
CA ASN A 110 14.28 18.87 -14.27
C ASN A 110 14.82 20.10 -13.52
N GLY A 111 15.47 19.87 -12.40
CA GLY A 111 16.10 20.92 -11.59
C GLY A 111 15.19 21.57 -10.56
N VAL A 112 13.88 21.30 -10.54
CA VAL A 112 12.94 21.92 -9.59
C VAL A 112 13.28 21.67 -8.12
N PHE A 113 13.94 20.53 -7.83
CA PHE A 113 14.39 20.18 -6.47
C PHE A 113 15.91 20.29 -6.30
N ASP A 114 16.67 20.79 -7.28
CA ASP A 114 18.14 20.80 -7.24
C ASP A 114 18.69 21.65 -6.08
N ASN A 115 17.95 22.68 -5.66
CA ASN A 115 18.31 23.53 -4.53
C ASN A 115 18.00 22.92 -3.15
N ALA A 116 17.29 21.78 -3.10
CA ALA A 116 16.87 21.14 -1.87
C ALA A 116 17.42 19.70 -1.71
N PRO A 117 18.77 19.50 -1.64
CA PRO A 117 19.39 18.17 -1.60
C PRO A 117 19.06 17.40 -0.30
N ASN A 118 18.55 18.09 0.72
CA ASN A 118 18.19 17.53 2.02
C ASN A 118 16.78 16.95 2.06
N LEU A 119 16.00 17.00 0.95
CA LEU A 119 14.66 16.45 0.90
C LEU A 119 14.65 14.97 1.26
N ALA A 120 13.86 14.66 2.29
CA ALA A 120 13.62 13.30 2.77
C ALA A 120 12.20 12.80 2.47
N TRP A 121 11.27 13.73 2.26
CA TRP A 121 9.85 13.46 2.03
C TRP A 121 9.28 14.40 0.98
N ILE A 122 8.63 13.82 -0.05
CA ILE A 122 7.89 14.58 -1.06
C ILE A 122 6.48 14.00 -1.18
N SER A 123 5.47 14.83 -0.95
CA SER A 123 4.07 14.48 -1.13
C SER A 123 3.49 15.24 -2.34
N LEU A 124 3.22 14.52 -3.42
CA LEU A 124 2.65 15.02 -4.67
C LEU A 124 1.35 14.30 -5.04
N HIS A 125 0.77 13.56 -4.09
CA HIS A 125 -0.46 12.81 -4.35
C HIS A 125 -1.66 13.73 -4.62
N THR A 126 -2.66 13.19 -5.29
CA THR A 126 -3.89 13.93 -5.63
C THR A 126 -3.56 15.22 -6.39
N ASN A 127 -2.87 15.03 -7.51
CA ASN A 127 -2.54 16.04 -8.50
C ASN A 127 -2.98 15.56 -9.90
N LYS A 128 -2.49 16.19 -10.95
CA LYS A 128 -2.77 15.84 -12.35
C LYS A 128 -1.48 15.48 -13.11
N LEU A 129 -0.51 14.88 -12.39
CA LEU A 129 0.79 14.53 -12.96
C LEU A 129 0.65 13.53 -14.11
N ASN A 130 1.31 13.84 -15.22
CA ASN A 130 1.41 12.97 -16.38
C ASN A 130 2.85 12.51 -16.55
N SER A 131 3.07 11.21 -16.84
CA SER A 131 4.40 10.64 -16.98
C SER A 131 5.27 11.32 -18.05
N ASP A 132 4.68 11.83 -19.14
CA ASP A 132 5.42 12.50 -20.21
C ASP A 132 5.88 13.92 -19.84
N LYS A 133 5.34 14.44 -18.74
CA LYS A 133 5.64 15.79 -18.23
C LYS A 133 6.46 15.77 -16.94
N ILE A 134 6.97 14.61 -16.53
CA ILE A 134 7.95 14.47 -15.45
C ILE A 134 9.32 14.30 -16.07
N GLY A 135 10.24 15.20 -15.75
CA GLY A 135 11.61 15.13 -16.25
C GLY A 135 12.37 13.90 -15.75
N ASP A 136 13.21 13.31 -16.58
CA ASP A 136 13.90 12.04 -16.31
C ASP A 136 14.88 12.10 -15.11
N LYS A 137 15.30 13.30 -14.70
CA LYS A 137 16.28 13.52 -13.64
C LYS A 137 15.73 14.28 -12.43
N VAL A 138 14.41 14.45 -12.35
CA VAL A 138 13.74 15.23 -11.26
C VAL A 138 14.14 14.75 -9.88
N PHE A 139 14.16 13.44 -9.64
CA PHE A 139 14.44 12.85 -8.33
C PHE A 139 15.90 12.35 -8.19
N ALA A 140 16.68 12.32 -9.28
CA ALA A 140 17.99 11.67 -9.32
C ALA A 140 19.04 12.31 -8.41
N LYS A 141 18.89 13.61 -8.10
CA LYS A 141 19.81 14.38 -7.27
C LYS A 141 19.37 14.51 -5.80
N LEU A 142 18.45 13.65 -5.34
CA LEU A 142 17.91 13.66 -3.98
C LEU A 142 18.45 12.48 -3.17
N PRO A 143 19.70 12.51 -2.69
CA PRO A 143 20.36 11.37 -2.04
C PRO A 143 19.72 10.99 -0.69
N ASN A 144 18.96 11.89 -0.09
CA ASN A 144 18.31 11.73 1.21
C ASN A 144 16.82 11.39 1.11
N LEU A 145 16.24 11.32 -0.11
CA LEU A 145 14.80 11.08 -0.28
C LEU A 145 14.44 9.65 0.12
N GLN A 146 13.65 9.52 1.18
CA GLN A 146 13.20 8.26 1.75
C GLN A 146 11.76 7.92 1.39
N ARG A 147 10.89 8.91 1.25
CA ARG A 147 9.47 8.71 0.98
C ARG A 147 8.96 9.59 -0.14
N LEU A 148 8.29 8.97 -1.11
CA LEU A 148 7.73 9.65 -2.28
C LEU A 148 6.29 9.21 -2.51
N PHE A 149 5.37 10.18 -2.47
CA PHE A 149 3.94 9.94 -2.64
C PHE A 149 3.46 10.56 -3.96
N LEU A 150 3.16 9.69 -4.92
CA LEU A 150 2.69 10.03 -6.28
C LEU A 150 1.30 9.43 -6.58
N HIS A 151 0.61 8.89 -5.57
CA HIS A 151 -0.70 8.26 -5.75
C HIS A 151 -1.79 9.27 -6.14
N ASN A 152 -2.90 8.76 -6.69
CA ASN A 152 -4.01 9.59 -7.19
C ASN A 152 -3.51 10.66 -8.20
N ASN A 153 -2.85 10.20 -9.25
CA ASN A 153 -2.39 11.02 -10.37
C ASN A 153 -2.77 10.35 -11.71
N ASN A 154 -2.21 10.82 -12.82
CA ASN A 154 -2.44 10.27 -14.16
C ASN A 154 -1.16 9.64 -14.76
N LEU A 155 -0.37 8.95 -13.93
CA LEU A 155 0.88 8.33 -14.37
C LEU A 155 0.62 7.06 -15.18
N SER A 156 1.22 6.95 -16.36
CA SER A 156 1.18 5.75 -17.22
C SER A 156 2.41 4.85 -17.06
N ARG A 157 3.47 5.33 -16.43
CA ARG A 157 4.72 4.61 -16.15
C ARG A 157 5.37 5.10 -14.86
N VAL A 158 6.28 4.30 -14.32
CA VAL A 158 7.14 4.67 -13.20
C VAL A 158 8.07 5.81 -13.63
N PRO A 159 8.22 6.90 -12.85
CA PRO A 159 9.19 7.95 -13.13
C PRO A 159 10.61 7.41 -13.22
N GLN A 160 11.42 7.98 -14.12
CA GLN A 160 12.83 7.62 -14.23
C GLN A 160 13.67 8.32 -13.15
N GLY A 161 14.86 7.81 -12.90
CA GLY A 161 15.81 8.44 -11.99
C GLY A 161 15.38 8.45 -10.53
N LEU A 162 14.58 7.48 -10.09
CA LEU A 162 14.25 7.34 -8.66
C LEU A 162 15.52 7.09 -7.84
N PRO A 163 15.70 7.78 -6.69
CA PRO A 163 16.92 7.66 -5.90
C PRO A 163 16.94 6.34 -5.12
N ARG A 164 18.15 5.77 -4.96
CA ARG A 164 18.38 4.51 -4.23
C ARG A 164 18.12 4.60 -2.72
N SER A 165 18.00 5.81 -2.19
CA SER A 165 17.67 6.10 -0.79
C SER A 165 16.21 5.83 -0.43
N LEU A 166 15.30 5.68 -1.43
CA LEU A 166 13.88 5.46 -1.20
C LEU A 166 13.64 4.19 -0.38
N ARG A 167 12.77 4.34 0.63
CA ARG A 167 12.27 3.29 1.51
C ARG A 167 10.78 3.03 1.29
N ASP A 168 10.03 4.07 0.92
CA ASP A 168 8.58 4.00 0.78
C ASP A 168 8.14 4.75 -0.48
N LEU A 169 7.49 4.02 -1.41
CA LEU A 169 7.07 4.55 -2.71
C LEU A 169 5.59 4.27 -2.96
N HIS A 170 4.79 5.33 -3.05
CA HIS A 170 3.36 5.26 -3.32
C HIS A 170 3.03 5.74 -4.73
N MET A 171 2.60 4.81 -5.59
CA MET A 171 2.14 5.09 -6.96
C MET A 171 0.76 4.47 -7.24
N ASN A 172 0.03 4.15 -6.21
CA ASN A 172 -1.33 3.60 -6.31
C ASN A 172 -2.31 4.62 -6.91
N HIS A 173 -3.44 4.12 -7.43
CA HIS A 173 -4.43 4.97 -8.11
C HIS A 173 -3.82 5.82 -9.23
N ASN A 174 -3.22 5.14 -10.21
CA ASN A 174 -2.66 5.70 -11.43
C ASN A 174 -3.09 4.84 -12.64
N ASN A 175 -2.46 5.04 -13.79
CA ASN A 175 -2.75 4.31 -15.02
C ASN A 175 -1.56 3.46 -15.50
N ILE A 176 -0.70 3.01 -14.55
CA ILE A 176 0.53 2.27 -14.88
C ILE A 176 0.15 0.88 -15.39
N ALA A 177 0.53 0.58 -16.63
CA ALA A 177 0.25 -0.70 -17.26
C ALA A 177 1.49 -1.61 -17.36
N LYS A 178 2.67 -1.04 -17.48
CA LYS A 178 3.93 -1.75 -17.62
C LYS A 178 4.98 -1.18 -16.68
N ILE A 179 5.78 -2.08 -16.10
CA ILE A 179 6.93 -1.71 -15.26
C ILE A 179 8.18 -2.30 -15.90
N PRO A 180 9.01 -1.47 -16.55
CA PRO A 180 10.30 -1.91 -17.08
C PRO A 180 11.20 -2.50 -16.00
N VAL A 181 12.03 -3.47 -16.35
CA VAL A 181 12.96 -4.14 -15.41
C VAL A 181 13.89 -3.15 -14.70
N GLU A 182 14.26 -2.07 -15.39
CA GLU A 182 15.16 -1.03 -14.88
C GLU A 182 14.50 -0.07 -13.88
N SER A 183 13.16 -0.09 -13.75
CA SER A 183 12.40 0.91 -12.96
C SER A 183 12.83 1.01 -11.50
N PHE A 184 13.21 -0.12 -10.89
CA PHE A 184 13.61 -0.18 -9.48
C PHE A 184 15.06 -0.67 -9.29
N ARG A 185 15.88 -0.59 -10.36
CA ARG A 185 17.24 -1.09 -10.32
C ARG A 185 18.10 -0.40 -9.27
N GLY A 186 18.71 -1.20 -8.39
CA GLY A 186 19.58 -0.72 -7.32
C GLY A 186 18.86 -0.08 -6.12
N MET A 187 17.52 -0.18 -6.04
CA MET A 187 16.74 0.33 -4.91
C MET A 187 16.70 -0.69 -3.75
N SER A 188 17.87 -1.14 -3.29
CA SER A 188 17.99 -2.16 -2.24
C SER A 188 17.40 -1.74 -0.89
N ASN A 189 17.20 -0.44 -0.65
CA ASN A 189 16.65 0.10 0.59
C ASN A 189 15.11 0.19 0.60
N LEU A 190 14.44 -0.09 -0.53
CA LEU A 190 12.99 0.01 -0.63
C LEU A 190 12.32 -1.06 0.25
N THR A 191 11.52 -0.64 1.22
CA THR A 191 10.82 -1.51 2.19
C THR A 191 9.34 -1.65 1.88
N ALA A 192 8.70 -0.62 1.31
CA ALA A 192 7.29 -0.65 0.94
C ALA A 192 7.07 -0.11 -0.47
N LEU A 193 6.30 -0.87 -1.28
CA LEU A 193 5.95 -0.50 -2.65
C LEU A 193 4.44 -0.62 -2.84
N HIS A 194 3.79 0.51 -3.08
CA HIS A 194 2.35 0.62 -3.25
C HIS A 194 1.99 0.90 -4.71
N LEU A 195 1.44 -0.11 -5.39
CA LEU A 195 1.06 -0.08 -6.81
C LEU A 195 -0.42 -0.44 -7.02
N GLN A 196 -1.22 -0.48 -5.96
CA GLN A 196 -2.62 -0.88 -6.05
C GLN A 196 -3.43 0.10 -6.90
N VAL A 197 -4.48 -0.43 -7.53
CA VAL A 197 -5.39 0.32 -8.43
C VAL A 197 -4.61 0.98 -9.57
N ASN A 198 -4.02 0.14 -10.39
CA ASN A 198 -3.35 0.47 -11.64
C ASN A 198 -3.85 -0.47 -12.75
N ALA A 199 -3.16 -0.54 -13.87
CA ALA A 199 -3.48 -1.42 -15.00
C ALA A 199 -2.41 -2.48 -15.27
N ILE A 200 -1.63 -2.86 -14.24
CA ILE A 200 -0.46 -3.74 -14.37
C ILE A 200 -0.92 -5.16 -14.72
N GLU A 201 -0.38 -5.71 -15.82
CA GLU A 201 -0.66 -7.08 -16.27
C GLU A 201 0.44 -8.06 -15.90
N ASP A 202 1.68 -7.59 -15.85
CA ASP A 202 2.88 -8.37 -15.47
C ASP A 202 3.95 -7.42 -14.91
N LEU A 203 4.80 -7.94 -14.03
CA LEU A 203 5.96 -7.24 -13.49
C LEU A 203 7.29 -7.78 -14.05
N GLY A 204 7.26 -8.93 -14.71
CA GLY A 204 8.50 -9.60 -15.16
C GLY A 204 9.53 -9.68 -14.03
N ASN A 205 10.74 -9.21 -14.29
CA ASN A 205 11.85 -9.17 -13.33
C ASN A 205 12.02 -7.79 -12.66
N ALA A 206 11.04 -6.90 -12.74
CA ALA A 206 11.17 -5.53 -12.21
C ALA A 206 11.39 -5.46 -10.69
N LEU A 207 11.00 -6.50 -9.94
CA LEU A 207 11.20 -6.60 -8.50
C LEU A 207 12.57 -7.19 -8.11
N GLN A 208 13.35 -7.66 -9.09
CA GLN A 208 14.65 -8.25 -8.85
C GLN A 208 15.62 -7.21 -8.27
N GLY A 209 16.26 -7.54 -7.15
CA GLY A 209 17.20 -6.62 -6.47
C GLY A 209 16.59 -5.76 -5.37
N LEU A 210 15.28 -5.82 -5.13
CA LEU A 210 14.61 -5.17 -4.00
C LEU A 210 14.82 -5.98 -2.70
N GLN A 211 16.06 -6.01 -2.20
CA GLN A 211 16.48 -6.90 -1.12
C GLN A 211 15.78 -6.64 0.22
N SER A 212 15.34 -5.41 0.49
CA SER A 212 14.71 -5.00 1.75
C SER A 212 13.18 -4.91 1.66
N LEU A 213 12.56 -5.27 0.52
CA LEU A 213 11.12 -5.08 0.35
C LEU A 213 10.34 -6.05 1.24
N THR A 214 9.57 -5.51 2.18
CA THR A 214 8.74 -6.25 3.12
C THR A 214 7.26 -6.18 2.78
N LEU A 215 6.81 -5.12 2.10
CA LEU A 215 5.42 -4.92 1.71
C LEU A 215 5.31 -4.65 0.20
N LEU A 216 4.47 -5.44 -0.47
CA LEU A 216 4.10 -5.24 -1.87
C LEU A 216 2.58 -5.24 -2.02
N ASP A 217 2.02 -4.09 -2.40
CA ASP A 217 0.58 -3.97 -2.65
C ASP A 217 0.30 -3.81 -4.15
N LEU A 218 -0.31 -4.85 -4.72
CA LEU A 218 -0.71 -4.95 -6.13
C LEU A 218 -2.23 -5.13 -6.31
N ARG A 219 -3.02 -4.83 -5.29
CA ARG A 219 -4.49 -4.94 -5.35
C ARG A 219 -5.08 -4.13 -6.50
N GLY A 220 -6.16 -4.63 -7.10
CA GLY A 220 -6.87 -3.88 -8.14
C GLY A 220 -6.05 -3.64 -9.40
N ASN A 221 -5.29 -4.64 -9.84
CA ASN A 221 -4.54 -4.63 -11.10
C ASN A 221 -5.13 -5.66 -12.09
N ARG A 222 -4.39 -6.05 -13.12
CA ARG A 222 -4.82 -6.99 -14.17
C ARG A 222 -3.94 -8.24 -14.24
N LEU A 223 -3.28 -8.58 -13.14
CA LEU A 223 -2.36 -9.72 -13.07
C LEU A 223 -3.11 -11.03 -13.32
N LYS A 224 -2.59 -11.89 -14.21
CA LYS A 224 -3.11 -13.23 -14.50
C LYS A 224 -2.39 -14.31 -13.70
N LYS A 225 -1.20 -14.04 -13.20
CA LYS A 225 -0.36 -14.92 -12.38
C LYS A 225 0.31 -14.14 -11.25
N ILE A 226 0.76 -14.85 -10.24
CA ILE A 226 1.59 -14.29 -9.17
C ILE A 226 2.95 -13.91 -9.78
N PRO A 227 3.55 -12.75 -9.44
CA PRO A 227 4.88 -12.38 -9.92
C PRO A 227 5.93 -13.43 -9.57
N GLU A 228 6.75 -13.84 -10.54
CA GLU A 228 7.74 -14.90 -10.35
C GLU A 228 8.93 -14.46 -9.49
N SER A 229 9.41 -13.23 -9.69
CA SER A 229 10.60 -12.68 -9.02
C SER A 229 10.27 -11.87 -7.77
N LEU A 230 9.56 -12.47 -6.81
CA LEU A 230 9.25 -11.82 -5.54
C LEU A 230 10.51 -11.65 -4.68
N PRO A 231 10.67 -10.51 -3.99
CA PRO A 231 11.80 -10.24 -3.10
C PRO A 231 11.92 -11.20 -1.91
N PRO A 232 13.15 -11.51 -1.43
CA PRO A 232 13.36 -12.53 -0.40
C PRO A 232 12.81 -12.14 0.98
N MET A 233 12.82 -10.84 1.34
CA MET A 233 12.36 -10.33 2.65
C MET A 233 10.88 -9.99 2.67
N LEU A 234 10.13 -10.36 1.60
CA LEU A 234 8.73 -10.01 1.49
C LEU A 234 7.90 -10.71 2.58
N SER A 235 7.23 -9.92 3.42
CA SER A 235 6.38 -10.37 4.51
C SER A 235 4.89 -10.21 4.21
N GLN A 236 4.53 -9.19 3.42
CA GLN A 236 3.15 -8.86 3.11
C GLN A 236 2.96 -8.74 1.60
N LEU A 237 2.09 -9.59 1.03
CA LEU A 237 1.76 -9.60 -0.39
C LEU A 237 0.25 -9.48 -0.59
N TYR A 238 -0.17 -8.37 -1.19
CA TYR A 238 -1.57 -8.07 -1.44
C TYR A 238 -1.88 -8.08 -2.93
N LEU A 239 -2.66 -9.09 -3.36
CA LEU A 239 -3.03 -9.38 -4.75
C LEU A 239 -4.55 -9.39 -4.98
N LYS A 240 -5.33 -8.87 -4.04
CA LYS A 240 -6.80 -8.79 -4.11
C LYS A 240 -7.26 -8.05 -5.38
N TYR A 241 -8.41 -8.46 -5.97
CA TYR A 241 -8.96 -7.83 -7.19
C TYR A 241 -8.00 -7.87 -8.39
N ASN A 242 -7.52 -9.05 -8.72
CA ASN A 242 -6.76 -9.34 -9.94
C ASN A 242 -7.48 -10.41 -10.80
N ARG A 243 -6.76 -11.07 -11.69
CA ARG A 243 -7.27 -12.14 -12.58
C ARG A 243 -6.47 -13.43 -12.42
N ILE A 244 -5.89 -13.66 -11.23
CA ILE A 244 -4.98 -14.77 -10.96
C ILE A 244 -5.79 -16.06 -10.91
N SER A 245 -5.39 -17.06 -11.72
CA SER A 245 -6.07 -18.35 -11.82
C SER A 245 -5.26 -19.51 -11.25
N SER A 246 -3.97 -19.32 -10.97
CA SER A 246 -3.10 -20.36 -10.44
C SER A 246 -2.02 -19.82 -9.51
N VAL A 247 -1.50 -20.72 -8.67
CA VAL A 247 -0.40 -20.46 -7.71
C VAL A 247 0.77 -21.36 -8.09
N PRO A 248 2.02 -20.87 -8.19
CA PRO A 248 3.17 -21.74 -8.41
C PRO A 248 3.37 -22.73 -7.26
N ALA A 249 3.86 -23.95 -7.56
CA ALA A 249 4.01 -25.00 -6.57
C ALA A 249 4.98 -24.65 -5.43
N ASP A 250 6.01 -23.86 -5.75
CA ASP A 250 7.08 -23.42 -4.85
C ASP A 250 6.87 -22.00 -4.30
N PHE A 251 5.67 -21.42 -4.53
CA PHE A 251 5.37 -20.03 -4.21
C PHE A 251 5.77 -19.62 -2.81
N LEU A 252 5.36 -20.35 -1.79
CA LEU A 252 5.67 -20.03 -0.39
C LEU A 252 6.94 -20.68 0.12
N SER A 253 7.32 -21.87 -0.39
CA SER A 253 8.50 -22.60 0.09
C SER A 253 9.81 -21.83 -0.14
N GLN A 254 9.86 -20.98 -1.16
CA GLN A 254 10.99 -20.11 -1.45
C GLN A 254 10.92 -18.73 -0.78
N ARG A 255 9.92 -18.50 0.09
CA ARG A 255 9.64 -17.19 0.72
C ARG A 255 9.42 -17.32 2.22
N PRO A 256 10.47 -17.62 3.00
CA PRO A 256 10.36 -17.93 4.44
C PRO A 256 9.84 -16.75 5.27
N GLU A 257 9.95 -15.52 4.78
CA GLU A 257 9.48 -14.32 5.49
C GLU A 257 8.01 -13.96 5.18
N LEU A 258 7.37 -14.65 4.21
CA LEU A 258 6.02 -14.31 3.77
C LEU A 258 4.98 -14.81 4.80
N ARG A 259 4.31 -13.87 5.47
CA ARG A 259 3.37 -14.11 6.56
C ARG A 259 1.93 -13.77 6.22
N PHE A 260 1.70 -12.77 5.35
CA PHE A 260 0.37 -12.27 5.00
C PHE A 260 0.20 -12.33 3.49
N VAL A 261 -0.73 -13.17 3.02
CA VAL A 261 -1.05 -13.35 1.60
C VAL A 261 -2.53 -13.13 1.38
N ARG A 262 -2.89 -12.11 0.58
CA ARG A 262 -4.29 -11.82 0.22
C ARG A 262 -4.51 -11.98 -1.28
N LEU A 263 -5.26 -13.02 -1.65
CA LEU A 263 -5.60 -13.42 -3.01
C LEU A 263 -7.11 -13.36 -3.28
N SER A 264 -7.86 -12.65 -2.42
CA SER A 264 -9.31 -12.54 -2.59
C SER A 264 -9.71 -11.83 -3.89
N HIS A 265 -10.94 -12.10 -4.36
CA HIS A 265 -11.45 -11.54 -5.62
C HIS A 265 -10.52 -11.81 -6.82
N ASN A 266 -10.18 -13.09 -7.02
CA ASN A 266 -9.40 -13.58 -8.15
C ASN A 266 -10.17 -14.69 -8.90
N GLN A 267 -9.48 -15.54 -9.65
CA GLN A 267 -10.08 -16.63 -10.45
C GLN A 267 -9.52 -17.99 -10.06
N LEU A 268 -9.06 -18.14 -8.81
CA LEU A 268 -8.44 -19.38 -8.34
C LEU A 268 -9.46 -20.53 -8.30
N THR A 269 -9.04 -21.68 -8.78
CA THR A 269 -9.74 -22.97 -8.68
C THR A 269 -8.85 -23.97 -7.96
N ASN A 270 -9.41 -25.10 -7.51
CA ASN A 270 -8.58 -26.16 -6.92
C ASN A 270 -7.55 -26.74 -7.91
N GLY A 271 -7.86 -26.77 -9.21
CA GLY A 271 -6.90 -27.18 -10.24
C GLY A 271 -5.74 -26.21 -10.44
N GLY A 272 -5.93 -24.93 -10.07
CA GLY A 272 -4.88 -23.90 -10.11
C GLY A 272 -4.05 -23.80 -8.83
N ILE A 273 -4.36 -24.59 -7.79
CA ILE A 273 -3.62 -24.60 -6.51
C ILE A 273 -2.97 -25.96 -6.33
N PRO A 274 -1.64 -26.06 -6.42
CA PRO A 274 -0.93 -27.31 -6.15
C PRO A 274 -1.17 -27.82 -4.72
N THR A 275 -1.18 -29.14 -4.55
CA THR A 275 -1.24 -29.74 -3.22
C THR A 275 -0.11 -29.22 -2.35
N ASN A 276 -0.40 -28.79 -1.14
CA ASN A 276 0.55 -28.19 -0.20
C ASN A 276 1.12 -26.81 -0.58
N ALA A 277 0.61 -26.11 -1.59
CA ALA A 277 1.07 -24.76 -1.94
C ALA A 277 0.99 -23.77 -0.77
N PHE A 278 0.05 -23.97 0.17
CA PHE A 278 -0.14 -23.15 1.37
C PHE A 278 0.22 -23.88 2.67
N ASN A 279 0.80 -25.08 2.59
CA ASN A 279 1.18 -25.86 3.76
C ASN A 279 2.61 -25.50 4.22
N VAL A 280 2.79 -24.25 4.66
CA VAL A 280 4.07 -23.73 5.19
C VAL A 280 3.85 -23.10 6.57
N SER A 281 4.79 -23.34 7.48
CA SER A 281 4.66 -22.93 8.90
C SER A 281 4.80 -21.43 9.14
N THR A 282 5.33 -20.68 8.18
CA THR A 282 5.59 -19.23 8.32
C THR A 282 4.35 -18.37 8.05
N LEU A 283 3.37 -18.89 7.31
CA LEU A 283 2.17 -18.15 6.94
C LEU A 283 1.25 -17.98 8.16
N VAL A 284 0.83 -16.74 8.41
CA VAL A 284 -0.07 -16.35 9.52
C VAL A 284 -1.48 -16.07 9.03
N GLU A 285 -1.60 -15.41 7.88
CA GLU A 285 -2.89 -15.03 7.29
C GLU A 285 -2.94 -15.41 5.81
N LEU A 286 -4.03 -16.07 5.42
CA LEU A 286 -4.33 -16.41 4.03
C LEU A 286 -5.77 -16.01 3.68
N ASP A 287 -5.92 -15.07 2.73
CA ASP A 287 -7.22 -14.67 2.20
C ASP A 287 -7.40 -15.19 0.77
N LEU A 288 -8.25 -16.21 0.62
CA LEU A 288 -8.68 -16.81 -0.64
C LEU A 288 -10.17 -16.57 -0.93
N SER A 289 -10.80 -15.66 -0.21
CA SER A 289 -12.23 -15.36 -0.37
C SER A 289 -12.58 -14.87 -1.78
N PHE A 290 -13.84 -14.98 -2.17
CA PHE A 290 -14.31 -14.52 -3.49
C PHE A 290 -13.49 -15.08 -4.66
N ASN A 291 -13.29 -16.41 -4.67
CA ASN A 291 -12.65 -17.14 -5.74
C ASN A 291 -13.62 -18.24 -6.30
N LYS A 292 -13.10 -19.30 -6.88
CA LYS A 292 -13.89 -20.40 -7.47
C LYS A 292 -13.48 -21.75 -6.90
N LEU A 293 -13.11 -21.77 -5.59
CA LEU A 293 -12.69 -23.00 -4.93
C LEU A 293 -13.90 -23.88 -4.62
N GLU A 294 -13.77 -25.18 -4.91
CA GLU A 294 -14.80 -26.19 -4.62
C GLU A 294 -14.42 -27.06 -3.41
N ARG A 295 -13.18 -26.98 -2.94
CA ARG A 295 -12.65 -27.69 -1.77
C ARG A 295 -11.70 -26.78 -0.98
N ILE A 296 -11.64 -27.01 0.31
CA ILE A 296 -10.68 -26.34 1.22
C ILE A 296 -9.26 -26.81 0.86
N PRO A 297 -8.31 -25.93 0.52
CA PRO A 297 -6.93 -26.33 0.28
C PRO A 297 -6.25 -26.81 1.56
N THR A 298 -5.25 -27.69 1.45
CA THR A 298 -4.42 -28.09 2.60
C THR A 298 -3.56 -26.92 3.05
N ILE A 299 -3.64 -26.61 4.36
CA ILE A 299 -2.91 -25.52 5.01
C ILE A 299 -2.01 -26.07 6.13
N SER A 300 -1.08 -25.25 6.59
CA SER A 300 -0.30 -25.55 7.79
C SER A 300 -1.13 -25.41 9.07
N THR A 301 -0.87 -26.26 10.04
CA THR A 301 -1.43 -26.12 11.40
C THR A 301 -0.99 -24.83 12.10
N SER A 302 0.05 -24.15 11.61
CA SER A 302 0.54 -22.87 12.13
C SER A 302 -0.27 -21.65 11.69
N LEU A 303 -1.15 -21.79 10.68
CA LEU A 303 -1.96 -20.69 10.16
C LEU A 303 -2.95 -20.20 11.23
N GLU A 304 -3.06 -18.88 11.42
CA GLU A 304 -3.95 -18.30 12.42
C GLU A 304 -5.27 -17.78 11.82
N ASN A 305 -5.22 -17.23 10.59
CA ASN A 305 -6.39 -16.62 9.96
C ASN A 305 -6.57 -17.14 8.53
N LEU A 306 -7.73 -17.75 8.25
CA LEU A 306 -8.09 -18.27 6.94
C LEU A 306 -9.45 -17.71 6.49
N TYR A 307 -9.44 -17.04 5.34
CA TYR A 307 -10.65 -16.47 4.73
C TYR A 307 -10.95 -17.20 3.43
N LEU A 308 -12.08 -17.92 3.40
CA LEU A 308 -12.57 -18.73 2.27
C LEU A 308 -14.01 -18.38 1.88
N GLN A 309 -14.57 -17.33 2.46
CA GLN A 309 -15.96 -16.94 2.18
C GLN A 309 -16.19 -16.63 0.70
N ALA A 310 -17.43 -16.82 0.25
CA ALA A 310 -17.85 -16.58 -1.13
C ALA A 310 -17.01 -17.33 -2.18
N ASN A 311 -16.89 -18.65 -1.98
CA ASN A 311 -16.37 -19.62 -2.95
C ASN A 311 -17.49 -20.59 -3.36
N LYS A 312 -17.17 -21.82 -3.78
CA LYS A 312 -18.09 -22.90 -4.16
C LYS A 312 -17.81 -24.18 -3.38
N ILE A 313 -17.32 -24.04 -2.14
CA ILE A 313 -16.88 -25.17 -1.32
C ILE A 313 -18.11 -25.94 -0.86
N LYS A 314 -18.11 -27.26 -1.12
CA LYS A 314 -19.25 -28.16 -0.86
C LYS A 314 -19.04 -29.07 0.33
N GLU A 315 -17.77 -29.31 0.70
CA GLU A 315 -17.41 -30.30 1.70
C GLU A 315 -16.43 -29.69 2.73
N PHE A 316 -16.68 -29.98 4.00
CA PHE A 316 -15.76 -29.64 5.09
C PHE A 316 -14.81 -30.81 5.33
N SER A 317 -13.55 -30.64 4.98
CA SER A 317 -12.51 -31.64 5.16
C SER A 317 -11.58 -31.30 6.33
N VAL A 318 -11.66 -32.05 7.44
CA VAL A 318 -10.78 -31.87 8.60
C VAL A 318 -9.30 -32.08 8.22
N SER A 319 -9.01 -32.96 7.28
CA SER A 319 -7.66 -33.24 6.81
C SER A 319 -6.99 -32.04 6.11
N SER A 320 -7.76 -31.03 5.70
CA SER A 320 -7.21 -29.76 5.19
C SER A 320 -6.51 -28.95 6.27
N PHE A 321 -6.90 -29.14 7.54
CA PHE A 321 -6.41 -28.41 8.71
C PHE A 321 -5.48 -29.25 9.59
N CYS A 322 -5.80 -30.52 9.79
CA CYS A 322 -5.08 -31.45 10.67
C CYS A 322 -4.86 -32.79 9.97
N ARG A 323 -3.61 -33.26 9.90
CA ARG A 323 -3.30 -34.60 9.34
C ARG A 323 -3.70 -35.73 10.33
N VAL A 324 -3.53 -35.45 11.61
CA VAL A 324 -3.90 -36.33 12.73
C VAL A 324 -4.79 -35.51 13.64
N VAL A 325 -5.86 -36.11 14.13
CA VAL A 325 -6.81 -35.43 15.03
C VAL A 325 -6.76 -36.17 16.40
N ASP A 326 -6.11 -35.53 17.35
CA ASP A 326 -6.06 -35.98 18.74
C ASP A 326 -5.89 -34.80 19.70
N THR A 327 -5.70 -35.09 20.98
CA THR A 327 -5.55 -34.04 22.01
C THR A 327 -4.28 -33.20 21.87
N ASN A 328 -3.27 -33.65 21.16
CA ASN A 328 -1.99 -32.97 21.01
C ASN A 328 -1.81 -32.35 19.61
N ASN A 329 -2.54 -32.82 18.60
CA ASN A 329 -2.46 -32.39 17.23
C ASN A 329 -3.69 -31.55 16.86
N TYR A 330 -3.51 -30.25 16.78
CA TYR A 330 -4.56 -29.27 16.47
C TYR A 330 -4.02 -28.13 15.61
N SER A 331 -4.93 -27.38 15.00
CA SER A 331 -4.62 -26.19 14.21
C SER A 331 -4.57 -24.95 15.10
N ASN A 332 -3.68 -24.02 14.79
CA ASN A 332 -3.58 -22.71 15.43
C ASN A 332 -4.63 -21.70 14.89
N LEU A 333 -5.52 -22.13 14.00
CA LEU A 333 -6.56 -21.27 13.46
C LEU A 333 -7.38 -20.64 14.58
N ARG A 334 -7.50 -19.31 14.52
CA ARG A 334 -8.33 -18.46 15.38
C ARG A 334 -9.56 -17.96 14.63
N VAL A 335 -9.37 -17.64 13.34
CA VAL A 335 -10.41 -17.15 12.45
C VAL A 335 -10.52 -18.06 11.25
N LEU A 336 -11.72 -18.61 11.01
CA LEU A 336 -12.06 -19.38 9.81
C LEU A 336 -13.37 -18.86 9.25
N ARG A 337 -13.33 -18.25 8.05
CA ARG A 337 -14.51 -17.78 7.37
C ARG A 337 -14.84 -18.66 6.18
N LEU A 338 -16.01 -19.29 6.22
CA LEU A 338 -16.56 -20.17 5.18
C LEU A 338 -17.95 -19.72 4.71
N ASP A 339 -18.46 -18.60 5.21
CA ASP A 339 -19.77 -18.06 4.86
C ASP A 339 -19.91 -17.85 3.35
N ALA A 340 -21.14 -17.90 2.83
CA ALA A 340 -21.44 -17.83 1.40
C ALA A 340 -20.74 -18.91 0.55
N ASN A 341 -20.57 -20.11 1.10
CA ASN A 341 -20.21 -21.35 0.39
C ASN A 341 -21.43 -22.30 0.35
N GLU A 342 -21.23 -23.53 -0.16
CA GLU A 342 -22.26 -24.56 -0.22
C GLU A 342 -22.21 -25.54 0.98
N ILE A 343 -21.39 -25.27 2.00
CA ILE A 343 -21.25 -26.03 3.24
C ILE A 343 -22.41 -25.72 4.19
N ARG A 344 -22.98 -26.74 4.82
CA ARG A 344 -23.98 -26.60 5.87
C ARG A 344 -23.41 -27.01 7.22
N ALA A 345 -23.86 -26.42 8.31
CA ALA A 345 -23.39 -26.72 9.65
C ALA A 345 -23.47 -28.21 10.01
N GLN A 346 -24.49 -28.92 9.52
CA GLN A 346 -24.66 -30.37 9.71
C GLN A 346 -23.62 -31.24 8.98
N ASP A 347 -22.92 -30.69 7.99
CA ASP A 347 -21.92 -31.40 7.19
C ASP A 347 -20.53 -31.34 7.84
N ILE A 348 -20.39 -30.66 9.00
CA ILE A 348 -19.14 -30.53 9.73
C ILE A 348 -18.92 -31.79 10.59
N PRO A 349 -17.82 -32.55 10.39
CA PRO A 349 -17.50 -33.70 11.19
C PRO A 349 -17.23 -33.34 12.66
N THR A 350 -17.60 -34.21 13.59
CA THR A 350 -17.40 -34.00 15.04
C THR A 350 -15.93 -33.82 15.40
N GLU A 351 -15.01 -34.46 14.68
CA GLU A 351 -13.57 -34.34 14.84
C GLU A 351 -13.04 -32.91 14.61
N ALA A 352 -13.80 -32.08 13.90
CA ALA A 352 -13.45 -30.67 13.69
C ALA A 352 -13.29 -29.92 15.02
N VAL A 353 -14.05 -30.28 16.06
CA VAL A 353 -13.96 -29.67 17.41
C VAL A 353 -12.58 -29.85 18.02
N LEU A 354 -11.97 -31.01 17.85
CA LEU A 354 -10.61 -31.26 18.35
C LEU A 354 -9.55 -30.58 17.53
N CYS A 355 -9.67 -30.65 16.20
CA CYS A 355 -8.71 -30.06 15.29
C CYS A 355 -8.71 -28.51 15.37
N LEU A 356 -9.88 -27.88 15.44
CA LEU A 356 -10.06 -26.43 15.41
C LEU A 356 -10.37 -25.84 16.81
N ARG A 357 -9.93 -26.47 17.86
CA ARG A 357 -10.25 -26.09 19.25
C ARG A 357 -9.80 -24.67 19.65
N LEU A 358 -8.86 -24.06 18.94
CA LEU A 358 -8.41 -22.69 19.16
C LEU A 358 -9.21 -21.64 18.35
N ALA A 359 -10.07 -22.09 17.44
CA ALA A 359 -10.87 -21.18 16.63
C ALA A 359 -11.92 -20.47 17.51
N THR A 360 -11.82 -19.15 17.57
CA THR A 360 -12.74 -18.29 18.31
C THR A 360 -13.85 -17.75 17.43
N ASN A 361 -13.63 -17.77 16.11
CA ASN A 361 -14.61 -17.33 15.12
C ASN A 361 -14.61 -18.30 13.93
N ILE A 362 -15.72 -19.02 13.77
CA ILE A 362 -16.02 -19.88 12.60
C ILE A 362 -17.35 -19.40 12.03
N ASP A 363 -17.29 -18.70 10.89
CA ASP A 363 -18.46 -18.25 10.12
C ASP A 363 -18.74 -19.25 8.98
N LEU A 364 -20.00 -19.75 8.88
CA LEU A 364 -20.44 -20.74 7.90
C LEU A 364 -21.49 -20.16 6.95
#